data_8035d3106de10f4f5a79cd6aa4bf799f
#
_entry.id   8035d3106de10f4f5a79cd6aa4bf799f
#
_cell.length_a   1.000
_cell.length_b   1.000
_cell.length_c   1.000
_cell.angle_alpha   90.00
_cell.angle_beta   90.00
_cell.angle_gamma   90.00
#
_symmetry.space_group_name_H-M   'P 1'
#
loop_
_entity.id
_entity.type
_entity.pdbx_description
1 polymer ?
#
loop_
_entity_poly.entity_id
_entity_poly.type
_entity_poly.pdbx_seq_one_letter_code
_entity_poly.pdbx_strand_id
1 'polypeptide(L)'
;MTTDPKIWGKTIFWGLATAICYAVMFSNTELILHMAHTTLPSCIVPSGGETPTYLHQLDAAACAAKGGQAEPGHPWHVALPILIAFLISYAHGAFTGLFWEAMGLRAATHKGKH
;
A
#
# COMPACT_ATOMS: atom_id res chain seq x y z
N MET A 1 -15.21 -25.42 10.65
CA MET A 1 -14.14 -25.46 9.65
C MET A 1 -14.51 -26.39 8.51
N THR A 2 -14.14 -26.01 7.32
CA THR A 2 -14.38 -26.88 6.18
C THR A 2 -13.16 -27.77 5.95
N THR A 3 -13.41 -28.96 5.39
CA THR A 3 -12.33 -29.85 4.98
C THR A 3 -12.09 -29.83 3.49
N ASP A 4 -12.78 -28.92 2.78
CA ASP A 4 -12.66 -28.84 1.33
C ASP A 4 -11.26 -28.37 0.95
N PRO A 5 -10.46 -29.22 0.29
CA PRO A 5 -9.10 -28.84 -0.08
C PRO A 5 -9.06 -27.68 -1.07
N LYS A 6 -10.12 -27.47 -1.86
CA LYS A 6 -10.14 -26.35 -2.80
C LYS A 6 -10.18 -25.02 -2.09
N ILE A 7 -10.97 -24.94 -1.02
CA ILE A 7 -11.06 -23.70 -0.25
C ILE A 7 -9.75 -23.42 0.48
N TRP A 8 -9.16 -24.45 1.07
CA TRP A 8 -7.88 -24.27 1.73
C TRP A 8 -6.77 -23.93 0.76
N GLY A 9 -6.78 -24.53 -0.44
CA GLY A 9 -5.82 -24.20 -1.47
C GLY A 9 -5.92 -22.74 -1.90
N LYS A 10 -7.15 -22.27 -2.12
CA LYS A 10 -7.36 -20.87 -2.48
C LYS A 10 -6.96 -19.92 -1.34
N THR A 11 -7.28 -20.31 -0.12
CA THR A 11 -6.92 -19.50 1.05
C THR A 11 -5.41 -19.34 1.15
N ILE A 12 -4.69 -20.43 0.98
CA ILE A 12 -3.23 -20.39 1.05
C ILE A 12 -2.67 -19.56 -0.10
N PHE A 13 -3.21 -19.74 -1.30
CA PHE A 13 -2.75 -18.97 -2.46
C PHE A 13 -2.92 -17.46 -2.22
N TRP A 14 -4.10 -17.05 -1.81
CA TRP A 14 -4.35 -15.63 -1.58
C TRP A 14 -3.62 -15.09 -0.35
N GLY A 15 -3.40 -15.96 0.64
CA GLY A 15 -2.58 -15.59 1.80
C GLY A 15 -1.14 -15.31 1.39
N LEU A 16 -0.58 -16.17 0.54
CA LEU A 16 0.76 -15.95 0.04
C LEU A 16 0.84 -14.72 -0.85
N ALA A 17 -0.17 -14.52 -1.70
CA ALA A 17 -0.21 -13.33 -2.54
C ALA A 17 -0.24 -12.06 -1.69
N THR A 18 -1.04 -12.06 -0.63
CA THR A 18 -1.11 -10.92 0.28
C THR A 18 0.23 -10.70 0.97
N ALA A 19 0.85 -11.76 1.45
CA ALA A 19 2.15 -11.65 2.10
C ALA A 19 3.21 -11.09 1.15
N ILE A 20 3.20 -11.53 -0.09
CA ILE A 20 4.14 -11.03 -1.09
C ILE A 20 3.89 -9.55 -1.37
N CYS A 21 2.62 -9.14 -1.47
CA CYS A 21 2.29 -7.73 -1.66
C CYS A 21 2.84 -6.87 -0.53
N TYR A 22 2.65 -7.31 0.71
CA TYR A 22 3.17 -6.56 1.85
C TYR A 22 4.69 -6.56 1.87
N ALA A 23 5.32 -7.68 1.54
CA ALA A 23 6.77 -7.75 1.51
C ALA A 23 7.35 -6.79 0.48
N VAL A 24 6.75 -6.75 -0.70
CA VAL A 24 7.20 -5.84 -1.75
C VAL A 24 7.00 -4.39 -1.32
N MET A 25 5.84 -4.09 -0.72
CA MET A 25 5.57 -2.75 -0.25
C MET A 25 6.58 -2.29 0.79
N PHE A 26 6.84 -3.12 1.79
CA PHE A 26 7.78 -2.75 2.84
C PHE A 26 9.22 -2.69 2.34
N SER A 27 9.57 -3.49 1.33
CA SER A 27 10.90 -3.42 0.73
C SER A 27 11.12 -2.17 -0.10
N ASN A 28 10.04 -1.52 -0.53
CA ASN A 28 10.11 -0.33 -1.37
C ASN A 28 9.47 0.88 -0.71
N THR A 29 9.50 0.92 0.62
CA THR A 29 8.85 1.99 1.37
C THR A 29 9.35 3.37 0.98
N GLU A 30 10.66 3.52 0.77
CA GLU A 30 11.22 4.82 0.43
C GLU A 30 10.70 5.31 -0.93
N LEU A 31 10.64 4.42 -1.92
CA LEU A 31 10.12 4.79 -3.23
C LEU A 31 8.65 5.19 -3.13
N ILE A 32 7.86 4.41 -2.39
CA ILE A 32 6.44 4.68 -2.27
C ILE A 32 6.20 6.01 -1.56
N LEU A 33 6.93 6.26 -0.48
CA LEU A 33 6.82 7.52 0.24
C LEU A 33 7.26 8.69 -0.63
N HIS A 34 8.34 8.53 -1.37
CA HIS A 34 8.81 9.57 -2.26
C HIS A 34 7.74 9.92 -3.29
N MET A 35 7.15 8.93 -3.92
CA MET A 35 6.13 9.19 -4.93
C MET A 35 4.86 9.75 -4.31
N ALA A 36 4.51 9.30 -3.10
CA ALA A 36 3.34 9.84 -2.44
C ALA A 36 3.52 11.31 -2.07
N HIS A 37 4.73 11.70 -1.72
CA HIS A 37 5.00 13.08 -1.30
C HIS A 37 5.37 14.01 -2.46
N THR A 38 5.66 13.48 -3.63
CA THR A 38 6.07 14.31 -4.76
C THR A 38 4.97 14.49 -5.80
N THR A 39 3.72 14.26 -5.43
CA THR A 39 2.60 14.54 -6.31
C THR A 39 2.40 16.05 -6.49
N LEU A 40 2.79 16.82 -5.48
CA LEU A 40 2.78 18.28 -5.51
C LEU A 40 4.21 18.77 -5.27
N PRO A 41 4.51 20.03 -5.60
CA PRO A 41 5.84 20.57 -5.31
C PRO A 41 6.17 20.41 -3.84
N SER A 42 7.35 19.92 -3.55
CA SER A 42 7.76 19.64 -2.18
C SER A 42 9.24 19.94 -1.99
N CYS A 43 9.63 20.10 -0.74
CA CYS A 43 11.02 20.27 -0.34
C CYS A 43 11.45 19.01 0.38
N ILE A 44 12.50 18.36 -0.10
CA ILE A 44 13.01 17.14 0.50
C ILE A 44 14.24 17.50 1.31
N VAL A 45 14.15 17.34 2.62
CA VAL A 45 15.23 17.69 3.53
C VAL A 45 15.79 16.42 4.14
N PRO A 46 17.11 16.15 3.99
CA PRO A 46 17.71 15.00 4.65
C PRO A 46 17.61 15.18 6.15
N SER A 47 17.15 14.15 6.84
CA SER A 47 16.93 14.23 8.28
C SER A 47 18.00 13.53 9.10
N GLY A 48 19.02 13.01 8.46
CA GLY A 48 20.07 12.28 9.16
C GLY A 48 19.68 10.87 9.55
N GLY A 49 18.41 10.52 9.35
CA GLY A 49 17.94 9.17 9.59
C GLY A 49 17.72 8.44 8.26
N GLU A 50 16.88 7.43 8.31
CA GLU A 50 16.64 6.63 7.11
C GLU A 50 15.70 7.31 6.13
N THR A 51 14.76 8.11 6.64
CA THR A 51 13.75 8.72 5.81
C THR A 51 13.91 10.23 5.79
N PRO A 52 14.00 10.84 4.61
CA PRO A 52 14.06 12.29 4.53
C PRO A 52 12.73 12.92 4.96
N THR A 53 12.78 14.19 5.32
CA THR A 53 11.59 14.95 5.67
C THR A 53 11.06 15.63 4.42
N TYR A 54 9.75 15.53 4.20
CA TYR A 54 9.09 16.16 3.07
C TYR A 54 8.30 17.35 3.57
N LEU A 55 8.65 18.54 3.07
CA LEU A 55 7.97 19.77 3.43
C LEU A 55 7.25 20.31 2.20
N HIS A 56 6.04 20.78 2.41
CA HIS A 56 5.22 21.31 1.34
C HIS A 56 5.02 22.81 1.51
N GLN A 57 4.70 23.47 0.41
CA GLN A 57 4.37 24.90 0.42
C GLN A 57 5.55 25.79 0.77
N LEU A 58 6.78 25.32 0.52
CA LEU A 58 7.98 26.14 0.66
C LEU A 58 8.45 26.59 -0.72
N ASP A 59 8.91 27.83 -0.82
CA ASP A 59 9.57 28.25 -2.06
C ASP A 59 10.98 27.69 -2.14
N ALA A 60 11.61 27.84 -3.30
CA ALA A 60 12.92 27.25 -3.51
C ALA A 60 13.98 27.83 -2.58
N ALA A 61 13.89 29.13 -2.28
CA ALA A 61 14.86 29.75 -1.38
C ALA A 61 14.73 29.25 0.03
N ALA A 62 13.51 29.13 0.53
CA ALA A 62 13.26 28.62 1.86
C ALA A 62 13.69 27.16 1.96
N CYS A 63 13.48 26.39 0.91
CA CYS A 63 13.89 24.99 0.87
C CYS A 63 15.42 24.88 0.95
N ALA A 64 16.11 25.69 0.16
CA ALA A 64 17.58 25.68 0.17
C ALA A 64 18.13 26.11 1.52
N ALA A 65 17.46 27.06 2.18
CA ALA A 65 17.89 27.52 3.49
C ALA A 65 17.82 26.41 4.55
N LYS A 66 16.94 25.44 4.34
CA LYS A 66 16.84 24.29 5.26
C LYS A 66 17.74 23.13 4.83
N GLY A 67 18.58 23.32 3.83
CA GLY A 67 19.42 22.26 3.32
C GLY A 67 18.67 21.25 2.49
N GLY A 68 17.48 21.61 2.02
CA GLY A 68 16.65 20.72 1.25
C GLY A 68 16.81 20.91 -0.24
N GLN A 69 16.14 20.05 -0.96
CA GLN A 69 16.14 20.06 -2.40
C GLN A 69 14.71 20.24 -2.91
N ALA A 70 14.48 21.26 -3.73
CA ALA A 70 13.16 21.52 -4.26
C ALA A 70 12.81 20.46 -5.31
N GLU A 71 11.63 19.88 -5.19
CA GLU A 71 11.17 18.86 -6.12
C GLU A 71 9.91 19.36 -6.81
N PRO A 72 9.88 19.41 -8.14
CA PRO A 72 8.66 19.80 -8.83
C PRO A 72 7.59 18.74 -8.65
N GLY A 73 6.33 19.17 -8.64
CA GLY A 73 5.23 18.25 -8.47
C GLY A 73 5.01 17.40 -9.70
N HIS A 74 4.69 16.12 -9.46
CA HIS A 74 4.36 15.19 -10.52
C HIS A 74 3.04 14.52 -10.15
N PRO A 75 1.92 15.06 -10.61
CA PRO A 75 0.61 14.50 -10.21
C PRO A 75 0.47 13.01 -10.52
N TRP A 76 1.13 12.53 -11.57
CA TRP A 76 1.03 11.11 -11.92
C TRP A 76 1.70 10.19 -10.89
N HIS A 77 2.54 10.75 -10.01
CA HIS A 77 3.17 9.96 -8.95
C HIS A 77 2.14 9.36 -7.99
N VAL A 78 0.95 9.94 -7.92
CA VAL A 78 -0.10 9.40 -7.07
C VAL A 78 -0.55 8.01 -7.55
N ALA A 79 -0.30 7.70 -8.82
CA ALA A 79 -0.76 6.42 -9.37
C ALA A 79 -0.13 5.23 -8.66
N LEU A 80 1.14 5.31 -8.27
CA LEU A 80 1.79 4.17 -7.64
C LEU A 80 1.19 3.83 -6.28
N PRO A 81 1.05 4.78 -5.33
CA PRO A 81 0.41 4.44 -4.06
C PRO A 81 -1.02 3.96 -4.23
N ILE A 82 -1.77 4.54 -5.16
CA ILE A 82 -3.14 4.14 -5.39
C ILE A 82 -3.21 2.72 -5.94
N LEU A 83 -2.36 2.40 -6.91
CA LEU A 83 -2.31 1.04 -7.46
C LEU A 83 -1.97 0.02 -6.40
N ILE A 84 -0.99 0.34 -5.55
CA ILE A 84 -0.59 -0.56 -4.48
C ILE A 84 -1.73 -0.75 -3.50
N ALA A 85 -2.43 0.34 -3.16
CA ALA A 85 -3.56 0.25 -2.24
C ALA A 85 -4.66 -0.65 -2.78
N PHE A 86 -5.02 -0.49 -4.05
CA PHE A 86 -6.03 -1.35 -4.65
C PHE A 86 -5.58 -2.79 -4.72
N LEU A 87 -4.33 -3.02 -5.10
CA LEU A 87 -3.81 -4.37 -5.23
C LEU A 87 -3.83 -5.09 -3.88
N ILE A 88 -3.33 -4.42 -2.84
CA ILE A 88 -3.29 -5.01 -1.51
C ILE A 88 -4.70 -5.20 -0.97
N SER A 89 -5.58 -4.23 -1.19
CA SER A 89 -6.96 -4.35 -0.74
C SER A 89 -7.66 -5.54 -1.38
N TYR A 90 -7.43 -5.74 -2.67
CA TYR A 90 -8.04 -6.86 -3.37
C TYR A 90 -7.50 -8.19 -2.85
N ALA A 91 -6.20 -8.33 -2.76
CA ALA A 91 -5.58 -9.58 -2.31
C ALA A 91 -5.95 -9.88 -0.86
N HIS A 92 -5.87 -8.87 0.00
CA HIS A 92 -6.19 -9.02 1.40
C HIS A 92 -7.66 -9.36 1.60
N GLY A 93 -8.53 -8.70 0.85
CA GLY A 93 -9.95 -8.99 0.93
C GLY A 93 -10.29 -10.39 0.47
N ALA A 94 -9.66 -10.83 -0.61
CA ALA A 94 -9.88 -12.19 -1.10
C ALA A 94 -9.41 -13.23 -0.07
N PHE A 95 -8.24 -12.99 0.51
CA PHE A 95 -7.71 -13.89 1.53
C PHE A 95 -8.63 -13.93 2.75
N THR A 96 -9.06 -12.78 3.23
CA THR A 96 -9.89 -12.70 4.42
C THR A 96 -11.21 -13.43 4.22
N GLY A 97 -11.85 -13.21 3.06
CA GLY A 97 -13.10 -13.90 2.77
C GLY A 97 -12.93 -15.41 2.72
N LEU A 98 -11.87 -15.87 2.05
CA LEU A 98 -11.61 -17.30 1.98
C LEU A 98 -11.23 -17.89 3.32
N PHE A 99 -10.49 -17.13 4.13
CA PHE A 99 -10.13 -17.59 5.46
C PHE A 99 -11.35 -17.84 6.31
N TRP A 100 -12.27 -16.90 6.33
CA TRP A 100 -13.50 -17.08 7.11
C TRP A 100 -14.35 -18.21 6.55
N GLU A 101 -14.39 -18.36 5.23
CA GLU A 101 -15.11 -19.47 4.64
C GLU A 101 -14.48 -20.80 5.03
N ALA A 102 -13.16 -20.90 5.03
CA ALA A 102 -12.45 -22.09 5.45
C ALA A 102 -12.71 -22.41 6.92
N MET A 103 -12.89 -21.37 7.74
CA MET A 103 -13.22 -21.54 9.14
C MET A 103 -14.68 -21.84 9.39
N GLY A 104 -15.49 -21.89 8.34
CA GLY A 104 -16.89 -22.22 8.46
C GLY A 104 -17.82 -21.05 8.61
N LEU A 105 -17.30 -19.82 8.52
CA LEU A 105 -18.14 -18.64 8.66
C LEU A 105 -18.36 -18.00 7.29
N ARG A 106 -19.60 -17.69 7.00
CA ARG A 106 -19.95 -17.07 5.73
C ARG A 106 -20.79 -15.84 5.98
N ALA A 107 -20.72 -14.93 5.01
CA ALA A 107 -21.57 -13.75 5.07
C ALA A 107 -23.03 -14.16 4.99
N ALA A 108 -23.85 -13.58 5.85
CA ALA A 108 -25.27 -13.92 5.86
C ALA A 108 -25.96 -13.56 4.57
N THR A 109 -25.47 -12.55 3.88
CA THR A 109 -26.09 -12.14 2.61
C THR A 109 -26.00 -13.20 1.55
N HIS A 110 -24.97 -14.03 1.59
CA HIS A 110 -24.89 -15.14 0.67
C HIS A 110 -25.95 -16.16 0.91
N LYS A 111 -26.24 -16.36 2.15
CA LYS A 111 -27.26 -17.35 2.51
C LYS A 111 -28.63 -16.92 2.05
N GLY A 112 -28.88 -15.64 2.15
CA GLY A 112 -30.17 -15.12 1.78
C GLY A 112 -30.56 -15.35 0.33
N LYS A 113 -29.61 -15.67 -0.49
CA LYS A 113 -29.87 -15.89 -1.89
C LYS A 113 -30.42 -17.27 -2.21
N HIS A 114 -30.40 -18.11 -1.30
CA HIS A 114 -30.79 -19.50 -1.55
C HIS A 114 -32.25 -19.76 -1.38
#